data_e082875e6ff233ab74d474f7b9b33f96
#
_entry.id   e082875e6ff233ab74d474f7b9b33f96
#
_cell.length_a   1.000
_cell.length_b   1.000
_cell.length_c   1.000
_cell.angle_alpha   90.00
_cell.angle_beta   90.00
_cell.angle_gamma   90.00
#
_symmetry.space_group_name_H-M   'P 1'
#
loop_
_entity.id
_entity.type
_entity.pdbx_description
1 polymer ?
#
loop_
_entity_poly.entity_id
_entity_poly.type
_entity_poly.pdbx_seq_one_letter_code
_entity_poly.pdbx_strand_id
1 'polypeptide(L)'
;MLPKGLMISAPSSGTGKTTVMLGLLRAFSNMGLNVQPFKSGPDYIDPAFHEAASRRPSFNLDSWAMDEALLNAICAQAVGADLAIAEGSMGLFDGVATKGATGFGSSAETAERMDWPIILVLDISGQAQSAAATALGFAKYAPKLPFAG
;
A
#
# COMPACT_ATOMS: atom_id res chain seq x y z
N MET A 1 -4.46 18.63 5.87
CA MET A 1 -3.31 17.73 6.14
C MET A 1 -3.78 16.31 5.90
N LEU A 2 -3.04 15.51 5.17
CA LEU A 2 -3.37 14.09 4.99
C LEU A 2 -3.25 13.37 6.35
N PRO A 3 -4.07 12.35 6.63
CA PRO A 3 -3.94 11.56 7.85
C PRO A 3 -2.62 10.77 7.82
N LYS A 4 -2.18 10.34 9.00
CA LYS A 4 -1.13 9.34 9.08
C LYS A 4 -1.56 8.10 8.32
N GLY A 5 -0.63 7.46 7.66
CA GLY A 5 -0.94 6.27 6.86
C GLY A 5 0.14 5.23 6.92
N LEU A 6 -0.11 4.09 6.32
CA LEU A 6 0.85 3.01 6.14
C LEU A 6 0.60 2.28 4.82
N MET A 7 1.65 1.63 4.30
CA MET A 7 1.61 0.79 3.11
C MET A 7 1.77 -0.68 3.50
N ILE A 8 0.82 -1.51 3.10
CA ILE A 8 0.96 -2.97 3.17
C ILE A 8 1.51 -3.45 1.83
N SER A 9 2.72 -3.98 1.82
CA SER A 9 3.35 -4.47 0.60
C SER A 9 4.02 -5.83 0.82
N ALA A 10 4.64 -6.37 -0.22
CA ALA A 10 5.27 -7.69 -0.18
C ALA A 10 6.35 -7.81 -1.26
N PRO A 11 7.17 -8.87 -1.24
CA PRO A 11 8.12 -9.15 -2.31
C PRO A 11 7.50 -9.50 -3.67
N SER A 12 6.27 -10.05 -3.66
CA SER A 12 5.60 -10.51 -4.89
C SER A 12 4.08 -10.60 -4.70
N SER A 13 3.36 -10.94 -5.78
CA SER A 13 1.96 -11.33 -5.72
C SER A 13 1.78 -12.64 -4.96
N GLY A 14 0.56 -12.87 -4.43
CA GLY A 14 0.18 -14.13 -3.80
C GLY A 14 0.71 -14.34 -2.38
N THR A 15 1.35 -13.35 -1.76
CA THR A 15 1.92 -13.43 -0.41
C THR A 15 0.96 -13.15 0.73
N GLY A 16 -0.32 -12.88 0.44
CA GLY A 16 -1.32 -12.60 1.46
C GLY A 16 -1.52 -11.12 1.80
N LYS A 17 -0.99 -10.17 1.02
CA LYS A 17 -1.19 -8.72 1.23
C LYS A 17 -2.65 -8.36 1.44
N THR A 18 -3.52 -8.78 0.51
CA THR A 18 -4.95 -8.49 0.56
C THR A 18 -5.61 -9.06 1.82
N THR A 19 -5.24 -10.27 2.23
CA THR A 19 -5.76 -10.86 3.48
C THR A 19 -5.39 -10.03 4.70
N VAL A 20 -4.13 -9.61 4.80
CA VAL A 20 -3.65 -8.74 5.89
C VAL A 20 -4.35 -7.38 5.83
N MET A 21 -4.43 -6.79 4.64
CA MET A 21 -5.11 -5.51 4.42
C MET A 21 -6.56 -5.53 4.89
N LEU A 22 -7.34 -6.53 4.44
CA LEU A 22 -8.75 -6.66 4.81
C LEU A 22 -8.93 -6.90 6.31
N GLY A 23 -8.05 -7.70 6.92
CA GLY A 23 -8.04 -7.93 8.36
C GLY A 23 -7.81 -6.65 9.15
N LEU A 24 -6.84 -5.84 8.78
CA LEU A 24 -6.55 -4.56 9.43
C LEU A 24 -7.66 -3.54 9.23
N LEU A 25 -8.18 -3.39 8.00
CA LEU A 25 -9.30 -2.49 7.72
C LEU A 25 -10.52 -2.84 8.58
N ARG A 26 -10.87 -4.12 8.65
CA ARG A 26 -12.01 -4.58 9.46
C ARG A 26 -11.76 -4.40 10.96
N ALA A 27 -10.57 -4.75 11.44
CA ALA A 27 -10.24 -4.63 12.85
C ALA A 27 -10.31 -3.17 13.33
N PHE A 28 -9.68 -2.25 12.60
CA PHE A 28 -9.70 -0.83 12.95
C PHE A 28 -11.10 -0.22 12.81
N SER A 29 -11.85 -0.58 11.77
CA SER A 29 -13.26 -0.17 11.63
C SER A 29 -14.13 -0.65 12.81
N ASN A 30 -13.91 -1.88 13.29
CA ASN A 30 -14.62 -2.41 14.46
C ASN A 30 -14.20 -1.71 15.77
N MET A 31 -12.99 -1.17 15.83
CA MET A 31 -12.53 -0.33 16.95
C MET A 31 -13.11 1.11 16.90
N GLY A 32 -13.89 1.43 15.89
CA GLY A 32 -14.51 2.75 15.70
C GLY A 32 -13.62 3.76 14.95
N LEU A 33 -12.46 3.34 14.42
CA LEU A 33 -11.62 4.23 13.64
C LEU A 33 -12.18 4.42 12.22
N ASN A 34 -12.09 5.66 11.75
CA ASN A 34 -12.43 6.04 10.39
C ASN A 34 -11.21 5.82 9.50
N VAL A 35 -11.13 4.65 8.86
CA VAL A 35 -9.95 4.25 8.07
C VAL A 35 -10.20 4.46 6.58
N GLN A 36 -9.32 5.20 5.91
CA GLN A 36 -9.37 5.41 4.46
C GLN A 36 -8.51 4.37 3.74
N PRO A 37 -9.10 3.44 2.98
CA PRO A 37 -8.35 2.49 2.18
C PRO A 37 -7.93 3.09 0.84
N PHE A 38 -6.76 2.65 0.37
CA PHE A 38 -6.25 2.89 -0.97
C PHE A 38 -5.65 1.61 -1.56
N LYS A 39 -5.56 1.56 -2.88
CA LYS A 39 -4.82 0.55 -3.63
C LYS A 39 -3.74 1.22 -4.47
N SER A 40 -2.49 0.79 -4.34
CA SER A 40 -1.42 1.23 -5.26
C SER A 40 -1.59 0.54 -6.61
N GLY A 41 -1.50 1.30 -7.70
CA GLY A 41 -1.67 0.81 -9.07
C GLY A 41 -3.12 0.61 -9.50
N PRO A 42 -3.33 0.20 -10.77
CA PRO A 42 -4.66 0.00 -11.35
C PRO A 42 -5.25 -1.35 -10.89
N ASP A 43 -6.32 -1.29 -10.13
CA ASP A 43 -7.05 -2.48 -9.69
C ASP A 43 -8.54 -2.13 -9.53
N TYR A 44 -9.43 -3.01 -9.98
CA TYR A 44 -10.88 -2.82 -9.86
C TYR A 44 -11.54 -3.87 -8.95
N ILE A 45 -10.78 -4.85 -8.49
CA ILE A 45 -11.28 -5.95 -7.64
C ILE A 45 -11.02 -5.62 -6.16
N ASP A 46 -9.76 -5.42 -5.79
CA ASP A 46 -9.36 -5.20 -4.39
C ASP A 46 -10.04 -3.98 -3.75
N PRO A 47 -10.24 -2.83 -4.45
CA PRO A 47 -10.96 -1.70 -3.88
C PRO A 47 -12.37 -2.01 -3.39
N ALA A 48 -13.10 -2.91 -4.06
CA ALA A 48 -14.44 -3.31 -3.62
C ALA A 48 -14.39 -4.12 -2.31
N PHE A 49 -13.39 -4.99 -2.15
CA PHE A 49 -13.18 -5.70 -0.89
C PHE A 49 -12.70 -4.77 0.24
N HIS A 50 -11.85 -3.80 -0.08
CA HIS A 50 -11.42 -2.78 0.88
C HIS A 50 -12.62 -1.98 1.41
N GLU A 51 -13.52 -1.55 0.52
CA GLU A 51 -14.75 -0.85 0.89
C GLU A 51 -15.63 -1.71 1.79
N ALA A 52 -15.85 -2.97 1.43
CA ALA A 52 -16.62 -3.90 2.26
C ALA A 52 -15.99 -4.10 3.66
N ALA A 53 -14.67 -4.06 3.77
CA ALA A 53 -13.96 -4.22 5.03
C ALA A 53 -13.98 -2.95 5.88
N SER A 54 -13.73 -1.77 5.29
CA SER A 54 -13.59 -0.49 5.98
C SER A 54 -14.88 0.30 6.12
N ARG A 55 -15.89 0.00 5.31
CA ARG A 55 -17.13 0.79 5.11
C ARG A 55 -16.88 2.17 4.51
N ARG A 56 -15.75 2.35 3.81
CA ARG A 56 -15.40 3.56 3.06
C ARG A 56 -14.96 3.19 1.65
N PRO A 57 -15.31 4.00 0.63
CA PRO A 57 -14.82 3.80 -0.72
C PRO A 57 -13.29 3.71 -0.74
N SER A 58 -12.76 2.78 -1.51
CA SER A 58 -11.33 2.64 -1.76
C SER A 58 -10.97 3.20 -3.13
N PHE A 59 -9.81 3.84 -3.23
CA PHE A 59 -9.37 4.49 -4.46
C PHE A 59 -7.99 3.97 -4.88
N ASN A 60 -7.77 3.94 -6.20
CA ASN A 60 -6.47 3.63 -6.76
C ASN A 60 -5.53 4.84 -6.70
N LEU A 61 -4.26 4.59 -6.40
CA LEU A 61 -3.16 5.54 -6.50
C LEU A 61 -2.16 4.98 -7.52
N ASP A 62 -2.17 5.54 -8.72
CA ASP A 62 -1.36 5.04 -9.84
C ASP A 62 -0.49 6.16 -10.42
N SER A 63 0.78 6.21 -10.03
CA SER A 63 1.73 7.21 -10.49
C SER A 63 2.08 7.07 -11.98
N TRP A 64 1.82 5.91 -12.58
CA TRP A 64 2.04 5.71 -14.00
C TRP A 64 0.94 6.36 -14.85
N ALA A 65 -0.32 6.19 -14.47
CA ALA A 65 -1.48 6.63 -15.25
C ALA A 65 -2.02 8.01 -14.84
N MET A 66 -1.75 8.47 -13.60
CA MET A 66 -2.36 9.66 -13.03
C MET A 66 -1.38 10.81 -12.92
N ASP A 67 -1.84 12.02 -13.26
CA ASP A 67 -1.10 13.24 -13.01
C ASP A 67 -1.16 13.68 -11.55
N GLU A 68 -0.35 14.70 -11.20
CA GLU A 68 -0.27 15.23 -9.83
C GLU A 68 -1.62 15.75 -9.31
N ALA A 69 -2.40 16.40 -10.17
CA ALA A 69 -3.67 16.99 -9.77
C ALA A 69 -4.68 15.90 -9.38
N LEU A 70 -4.75 14.83 -10.18
CA LEU A 70 -5.63 13.69 -9.90
C LEU A 70 -5.19 12.93 -8.65
N LEU A 71 -3.90 12.63 -8.51
CA LEU A 71 -3.36 11.96 -7.31
C LEU A 71 -3.68 12.76 -6.04
N ASN A 72 -3.47 14.07 -6.07
CA ASN A 72 -3.77 14.94 -4.95
C ASN A 72 -5.28 14.97 -4.62
N ALA A 73 -6.14 15.02 -5.65
CA ALA A 73 -7.59 14.98 -5.46
C ALA A 73 -8.06 13.66 -4.84
N ILE A 74 -7.47 12.53 -5.25
CA ILE A 74 -7.74 11.22 -4.67
C ILE A 74 -7.24 11.16 -3.22
N CYS A 75 -6.01 11.60 -2.96
CA CYS A 75 -5.47 11.65 -1.59
C CYS A 75 -6.31 12.52 -0.66
N ALA A 76 -6.95 13.57 -1.17
CA ALA A 76 -7.83 14.42 -0.39
C ALA A 76 -9.08 13.68 0.15
N GLN A 77 -9.45 12.53 -0.41
CA GLN A 77 -10.52 11.67 0.12
C GLN A 77 -10.21 11.14 1.53
N ALA A 78 -8.93 11.13 1.90
CA ALA A 78 -8.50 10.74 3.24
C ALA A 78 -8.65 11.85 4.29
N VAL A 79 -9.03 13.06 3.91
CA VAL A 79 -9.24 14.16 4.87
C VAL A 79 -10.36 13.79 5.84
N GLY A 80 -10.07 13.94 7.15
CA GLY A 80 -11.00 13.55 8.22
C GLY A 80 -10.98 12.06 8.57
N ALA A 81 -10.15 11.24 7.94
CA ALA A 81 -9.89 9.89 8.43
C ALA A 81 -8.88 9.91 9.58
N ASP A 82 -8.99 8.93 10.48
CA ASP A 82 -8.03 8.73 11.57
C ASP A 82 -6.73 8.10 11.07
N LEU A 83 -6.84 7.24 10.05
CA LEU A 83 -5.72 6.50 9.46
C LEU A 83 -6.00 6.24 7.98
N ALA A 84 -4.96 6.29 7.15
CA ALA A 84 -4.99 5.80 5.79
C ALA A 84 -4.19 4.49 5.68
N ILE A 85 -4.70 3.52 4.92
CA ILE A 85 -3.98 2.27 4.64
C ILE A 85 -4.02 2.02 3.14
N ALA A 86 -2.84 1.86 2.53
CA ALA A 86 -2.72 1.47 1.13
C ALA A 86 -2.25 0.03 1.00
N GLU A 87 -2.84 -0.71 0.08
CA GLU A 87 -2.33 -2.01 -0.35
C GLU A 87 -1.47 -1.85 -1.60
N GLY A 88 -0.27 -2.41 -1.59
CA GLY A 88 0.62 -2.45 -2.74
C GLY A 88 0.16 -3.43 -3.82
N SER A 89 0.54 -3.15 -5.05
CA SER A 89 0.39 -4.06 -6.19
C SER A 89 1.69 -4.82 -6.42
N MET A 90 1.61 -6.05 -6.89
CA MET A 90 2.77 -6.88 -7.23
C MET A 90 3.80 -6.92 -6.07
N GLY A 91 5.10 -6.91 -6.38
CA GLY A 91 6.15 -6.65 -5.42
C GLY A 91 6.33 -5.15 -5.14
N LEU A 92 6.88 -4.83 -3.97
CA LEU A 92 7.06 -3.44 -3.50
C LEU A 92 7.73 -2.52 -4.55
N PHE A 93 8.74 -3.03 -5.24
CA PHE A 93 9.55 -2.27 -6.21
C PHE A 93 9.11 -2.50 -7.66
N ASP A 94 8.12 -3.36 -7.89
CA ASP A 94 7.66 -3.67 -9.24
C ASP A 94 6.85 -2.49 -9.81
N GLY A 95 7.20 -2.10 -11.02
CA GLY A 95 6.55 -1.03 -11.75
C GLY A 95 6.67 -1.24 -13.25
N VAL A 96 6.23 -0.27 -14.03
CA VAL A 96 6.30 -0.27 -15.49
C VAL A 96 7.71 0.12 -15.94
N ALA A 97 8.22 -0.47 -17.03
CA ALA A 97 9.58 -0.19 -17.53
C ALA A 97 9.78 1.24 -18.03
N THR A 98 8.69 1.92 -18.45
CA THR A 98 8.72 3.29 -18.96
C THR A 98 7.99 4.21 -17.99
N LYS A 99 8.53 5.41 -17.78
CA LYS A 99 7.90 6.42 -16.92
C LYS A 99 6.55 6.86 -17.49
N GLY A 100 5.53 6.86 -16.65
CA GLY A 100 4.21 7.39 -16.95
C GLY A 100 4.06 8.87 -16.58
N ALA A 101 2.84 9.26 -16.19
CA ALA A 101 2.48 10.66 -15.92
C ALA A 101 3.31 11.26 -14.79
N THR A 102 3.47 10.56 -13.65
CA THR A 102 4.22 11.05 -12.49
C THR A 102 5.28 10.09 -11.97
N GLY A 103 5.26 8.81 -12.38
CA GLY A 103 6.18 7.80 -11.91
C GLY A 103 6.16 6.51 -12.74
N PHE A 104 6.66 5.44 -12.15
CA PHE A 104 6.71 4.10 -12.74
C PHE A 104 5.61 3.17 -12.22
N GLY A 105 4.73 3.64 -11.34
CA GLY A 105 3.60 2.88 -10.82
C GLY A 105 3.93 1.88 -9.71
N SER A 106 5.14 1.93 -9.12
CA SER A 106 5.49 1.01 -8.04
C SER A 106 4.85 1.41 -6.71
N SER A 107 4.65 0.41 -5.85
CA SER A 107 4.15 0.65 -4.48
C SER A 107 5.16 1.43 -3.64
N ALA A 108 6.46 1.27 -3.91
CA ALA A 108 7.53 2.03 -3.28
C ALA A 108 7.40 3.53 -3.56
N GLU A 109 7.12 3.92 -4.82
CA GLU A 109 6.87 5.34 -5.17
C GLU A 109 5.65 5.91 -4.46
N THR A 110 4.59 5.12 -4.33
CA THR A 110 3.40 5.54 -3.59
C THR A 110 3.73 5.76 -2.11
N ALA A 111 4.46 4.84 -1.48
CA ALA A 111 4.88 4.97 -0.08
C ALA A 111 5.80 6.18 0.14
N GLU A 112 6.78 6.41 -0.76
CA GLU A 112 7.70 7.56 -0.70
C GLU A 112 6.95 8.88 -0.87
N ARG A 113 6.05 8.98 -1.85
CA ARG A 113 5.22 10.17 -2.10
C ARG A 113 4.38 10.56 -0.89
N MET A 114 3.83 9.57 -0.20
CA MET A 114 2.90 9.78 0.91
C MET A 114 3.62 9.87 2.26
N ASP A 115 4.92 9.63 2.30
CA ASP A 115 5.71 9.48 3.53
C ASP A 115 5.07 8.44 4.49
N TRP A 116 4.59 7.33 3.91
CA TRP A 116 3.94 6.28 4.65
C TRP A 116 4.90 5.13 4.94
N PRO A 117 5.02 4.71 6.22
CA PRO A 117 5.83 3.55 6.57
C PRO A 117 5.26 2.27 5.95
N ILE A 118 6.17 1.34 5.64
CA ILE A 118 5.87 0.09 4.95
C ILE A 118 5.86 -1.05 5.95
N ILE A 119 4.79 -1.85 5.91
CA ILE A 119 4.74 -3.18 6.52
C ILE A 119 4.91 -4.19 5.39
N LEU A 120 5.97 -5.01 5.47
CA LEU A 120 6.31 -6.00 4.46
C LEU A 120 5.75 -7.37 4.84
N VAL A 121 4.75 -7.83 4.10
CA VAL A 121 4.16 -9.16 4.27
C VAL A 121 5.03 -10.20 3.56
N LEU A 122 5.58 -11.14 4.30
CA LEU A 122 6.38 -12.24 3.78
C LEU A 122 5.63 -13.56 3.89
N ASP A 123 5.47 -14.25 2.78
CA ASP A 123 5.10 -15.66 2.80
C ASP A 123 6.36 -16.47 3.10
N ILE A 124 6.39 -17.06 4.29
CA ILE A 124 7.52 -17.87 4.75
C ILE A 124 7.26 -19.37 4.59
N SER A 125 6.30 -19.78 3.75
CA SER A 125 6.05 -21.18 3.42
C SER A 125 7.33 -21.84 2.90
N GLY A 126 7.76 -22.90 3.55
CA GLY A 126 9.00 -23.60 3.19
C GLY A 126 10.30 -22.85 3.55
N GLN A 127 10.22 -21.79 4.37
CA GLN A 127 11.38 -21.04 4.88
C GLN A 127 11.40 -21.04 6.41
N ALA A 128 12.59 -20.85 6.98
CA ALA A 128 12.80 -20.53 8.38
C ALA A 128 13.67 -19.25 8.47
N GLN A 129 14.90 -19.35 8.95
CA GLN A 129 15.81 -18.18 9.07
C GLN A 129 16.12 -17.49 7.73
N SER A 130 15.97 -18.17 6.59
CA SER A 130 16.15 -17.58 5.24
C SER A 130 15.19 -16.43 4.95
N ALA A 131 14.02 -16.39 5.59
CA ALA A 131 13.09 -15.26 5.47
C ALA A 131 13.72 -13.94 5.93
N ALA A 132 14.61 -13.98 6.92
CA ALA A 132 15.33 -12.80 7.39
C ALA A 132 16.22 -12.18 6.30
N ALA A 133 16.81 -12.98 5.41
CA ALA A 133 17.59 -12.47 4.29
C ALA A 133 16.72 -11.68 3.29
N THR A 134 15.52 -12.19 3.00
CA THR A 134 14.55 -11.47 2.17
C THR A 134 14.13 -10.15 2.83
N ALA A 135 13.72 -10.18 4.09
CA ALA A 135 13.34 -8.98 4.84
C ALA A 135 14.46 -7.93 4.85
N LEU A 136 15.68 -8.36 5.16
CA LEU A 136 16.86 -7.49 5.18
C LEU A 136 17.16 -6.91 3.80
N GLY A 137 17.05 -7.72 2.74
CA GLY A 137 17.23 -7.27 1.36
C GLY A 137 16.28 -6.13 1.01
N PHE A 138 15.00 -6.29 1.27
CA PHE A 138 14.00 -5.24 1.04
C PHE A 138 14.26 -3.97 1.87
N ALA A 139 14.55 -4.11 3.16
CA ALA A 139 14.81 -2.98 4.06
C ALA A 139 16.10 -2.21 3.68
N LYS A 140 17.08 -2.86 3.05
CA LYS A 140 18.36 -2.24 2.66
C LYS A 140 18.40 -1.76 1.22
N TYR A 141 17.57 -2.30 0.33
CA TYR A 141 17.55 -1.98 -1.08
C TYR A 141 17.24 -0.49 -1.35
N ALA A 142 16.31 0.06 -0.61
CA ALA A 142 15.93 1.47 -0.69
C ALA A 142 15.95 2.12 0.71
N PRO A 143 17.13 2.56 1.19
CA PRO A 143 17.32 3.00 2.58
C PRO A 143 16.53 4.28 2.95
N LYS A 144 15.97 4.99 1.98
CA LYS A 144 15.09 6.13 2.22
C LYS A 144 13.65 5.76 2.53
N LEU A 145 13.23 4.54 2.17
CA LEU A 145 11.87 4.09 2.45
C LEU A 145 11.72 3.73 3.93
N PRO A 146 10.69 4.25 4.61
CA PRO A 146 10.47 3.98 6.03
C PRO A 146 9.84 2.59 6.21
N PHE A 147 10.62 1.56 6.47
CA PHE A 147 10.08 0.27 6.88
C PHE A 147 9.73 0.31 8.38
N ALA A 148 8.49 -0.13 8.70
CA ALA A 148 7.99 -0.22 10.08
C ALA A 148 7.88 -1.67 10.58
N GLY A 149 7.90 -2.64 9.68
CA GLY A 149 7.81 -4.06 10.01
C GLY A 149 7.71 -4.96 8.79
#